data_0b5e2433dfbb4fe725d8a0f8840d3838
#
_entry.id   0b5e2433dfbb4fe725d8a0f8840d3838
#
_cell.length_a   1.000
_cell.length_b   1.000
_cell.length_c   1.000
_cell.angle_alpha   90.00
_cell.angle_beta   90.00
_cell.angle_gamma   90.00
#
_symmetry.space_group_name_H-M   'P 1'
#
loop_
_entity.id
_entity.type
_entity.pdbx_description
1 polymer ?
#
loop_
_entity_poly.entity_id
_entity_poly.type
_entity_poly.pdbx_seq_one_letter_code
_entity_poly.pdbx_strand_id
1 'polypeptide(L)'
;MSSGASRAAIYEVLTISKDGKEEPLQGKTVNFNYYESLYSPVVSGNLTYVDAGGSTEDKKDNLTSIKDGLPITALEDLKVKIQTSFGTLDFTRDPFKVTSSPIMHQESNRQTVLLTFVNEKELRNSEVPVFDRYVGRISDSIRKILQQKLQISNDKIDIEPTKNSYGFVGKGRGALNII
;
A
#
# COMPACT_ATOMS: atom_id res chain seq x y z
N MET A 1 -14.57 12.78 33.86
CA MET A 1 -13.69 12.27 32.79
C MET A 1 -14.01 13.05 31.54
N SER A 2 -13.10 13.94 31.12
CA SER A 2 -13.27 14.74 29.91
C SER A 2 -13.11 13.80 28.72
N SER A 3 -14.15 13.59 27.95
CA SER A 3 -14.07 12.97 26.63
C SER A 3 -13.29 13.92 25.73
N GLY A 4 -11.98 13.75 25.66
CA GLY A 4 -11.18 14.51 24.70
C GLY A 4 -11.71 14.23 23.30
N ALA A 5 -12.26 15.25 22.64
CA ALA A 5 -12.61 15.15 21.25
C ALA A 5 -11.37 14.69 20.48
N SER A 6 -11.49 13.61 19.70
CA SER A 6 -10.40 13.15 18.86
C SER A 6 -10.03 14.29 17.91
N ARG A 7 -8.77 14.72 17.95
CA ARG A 7 -8.28 15.71 17.00
C ARG A 7 -8.33 15.14 15.59
N ALA A 8 -8.66 15.97 14.63
CA ALA A 8 -8.64 15.58 13.23
C ALA A 8 -7.24 15.05 12.83
N ALA A 9 -7.21 14.03 12.01
CA ALA A 9 -5.96 13.54 11.44
C ALA A 9 -5.36 14.60 10.51
N ILE A 10 -4.03 14.75 10.57
CA ILE A 10 -3.29 15.67 9.71
C ILE A 10 -2.55 14.83 8.65
N TYR A 11 -2.86 15.09 7.39
CA TYR A 11 -2.13 14.50 6.27
C TYR A 11 -0.85 15.32 6.02
N GLU A 12 0.29 14.85 6.56
CA GLU A 12 1.59 15.50 6.32
C GLU A 12 2.10 15.21 4.90
N VAL A 13 1.95 13.97 4.45
CA VAL A 13 2.25 13.54 3.08
C VAL A 13 1.08 12.70 2.58
N LEU A 14 0.57 13.04 1.41
CA LEU A 14 -0.39 12.23 0.67
C LEU A 14 -0.17 12.53 -0.81
N THR A 15 0.68 11.74 -1.45
CA THR A 15 1.21 12.02 -2.78
C THR A 15 1.16 10.76 -3.62
N ILE A 16 0.64 10.87 -4.84
CA ILE A 16 0.73 9.82 -5.84
C ILE A 16 1.90 10.10 -6.78
N SER A 17 2.66 9.08 -7.12
CA SER A 17 3.81 9.23 -8.01
C SER A 17 3.93 8.12 -9.05
N LYS A 18 4.39 8.50 -10.24
CA LYS A 18 4.68 7.61 -11.35
C LYS A 18 5.81 8.18 -12.21
N ASP A 19 6.78 7.34 -12.54
CA ASP A 19 7.90 7.69 -13.44
C ASP A 19 8.64 8.98 -13.03
N GLY A 20 8.77 9.20 -11.70
CA GLY A 20 9.46 10.37 -11.15
C GLY A 20 8.62 11.64 -11.07
N LYS A 21 7.38 11.64 -11.56
CA LYS A 21 6.42 12.71 -11.40
C LYS A 21 5.56 12.47 -10.17
N GLU A 22 5.39 13.49 -9.34
CA GLU A 22 4.62 13.42 -8.08
C GLU A 22 3.49 14.45 -8.08
N GLU A 23 2.31 14.02 -7.62
CA GLU A 23 1.14 14.89 -7.48
C GLU A 23 0.58 14.81 -6.05
N PRO A 24 0.44 15.96 -5.37
CA PRO A 24 -0.12 16.01 -4.03
C PRO A 24 -1.64 15.86 -4.05
N LEU A 25 -2.15 15.06 -3.14
CA LEU A 25 -3.58 14.79 -2.97
C LEU A 25 -4.18 15.38 -1.69
N GLN A 26 -3.37 15.96 -0.78
CA GLN A 26 -3.82 16.41 0.55
C GLN A 26 -5.06 17.30 0.50
N GLY A 27 -5.04 18.35 -0.31
CA GLY A 27 -6.15 19.32 -0.40
C GLY A 27 -7.33 18.85 -1.24
N LYS A 28 -7.22 17.69 -1.89
CA LYS A 28 -8.21 17.15 -2.82
C LYS A 28 -8.91 15.91 -2.25
N THR A 29 -8.39 15.33 -1.15
CA THR A 29 -8.90 14.11 -0.54
C THR A 29 -10.21 14.35 0.20
N VAL A 30 -11.21 13.56 -0.14
CA VAL A 30 -12.53 13.54 0.51
C VAL A 30 -12.58 12.49 1.60
N ASN A 31 -12.02 11.30 1.32
CA ASN A 31 -12.04 10.18 2.23
C ASN A 31 -10.77 9.34 2.09
N PHE A 32 -10.27 8.83 3.21
CA PHE A 32 -9.14 7.90 3.27
C PHE A 32 -9.47 6.79 4.25
N ASN A 33 -9.49 5.56 3.79
CA ASN A 33 -9.69 4.37 4.62
C ASN A 33 -8.46 3.48 4.55
N TYR A 34 -8.02 3.04 5.71
CA TYR A 34 -6.89 2.14 5.92
C TYR A 34 -7.38 0.91 6.66
N TYR A 35 -7.02 -0.26 6.16
CA TYR A 35 -7.44 -1.55 6.70
C TYR A 35 -6.22 -2.39 7.05
N GLU A 36 -6.12 -2.70 8.33
CA GLU A 36 -5.12 -3.59 8.91
C GLU A 36 -5.80 -4.59 9.83
N SER A 37 -5.38 -5.84 9.80
CA SER A 37 -5.95 -6.90 10.62
C SER A 37 -4.85 -7.87 11.04
N LEU A 38 -4.92 -8.35 12.28
CA LEU A 38 -4.06 -9.43 12.76
C LEU A 38 -4.31 -10.77 12.04
N TYR A 39 -5.43 -10.91 11.38
CA TYR A 39 -5.82 -12.12 10.64
C TYR A 39 -5.51 -12.05 9.15
N SER A 40 -4.93 -10.96 8.68
CA SER A 40 -4.58 -10.75 7.29
C SER A 40 -3.17 -10.19 7.17
N PRO A 41 -2.30 -10.80 6.38
CA PRO A 41 -0.96 -10.27 6.15
C PRO A 41 -0.98 -9.03 5.23
N VAL A 42 -2.16 -8.68 4.72
CA VAL A 42 -2.35 -7.62 3.74
C VAL A 42 -2.79 -6.34 4.43
N VAL A 43 -2.05 -5.28 4.16
CA VAL A 43 -2.50 -3.91 4.44
C VAL A 43 -3.04 -3.31 3.15
N SER A 44 -4.27 -2.84 3.21
CA SER A 44 -4.97 -2.28 2.06
C SER A 44 -5.74 -1.02 2.43
N GLY A 45 -6.26 -0.33 1.44
CA GLY A 45 -7.12 0.81 1.68
C GLY A 45 -7.72 1.39 0.42
N ASN A 46 -8.47 2.44 0.62
CA ASN A 46 -8.99 3.25 -0.46
C ASN A 46 -8.94 4.74 -0.11
N LEU A 47 -8.81 5.55 -1.14
CA LEU A 47 -8.76 6.99 -1.08
C LEU A 47 -9.68 7.55 -2.16
N THR A 48 -10.56 8.45 -1.76
CA THR A 48 -11.38 9.21 -2.71
C THR A 48 -10.87 10.63 -2.78
N TYR A 49 -10.58 11.11 -3.99
CA TYR A 49 -10.22 12.50 -4.21
C TYR A 49 -11.05 13.14 -5.30
N VAL A 50 -11.15 14.47 -5.24
CA VAL A 50 -11.81 15.29 -6.24
C VAL A 50 -10.76 16.08 -7.01
N ASP A 51 -10.80 15.95 -8.31
CA ASP A 51 -9.96 16.69 -9.23
C ASP A 51 -10.83 17.67 -10.04
N ALA A 52 -10.54 18.95 -9.91
CA ALA A 52 -11.26 20.01 -10.63
C ALA A 52 -10.65 20.35 -12.00
N GLY A 53 -9.68 19.55 -12.48
CA GLY A 53 -8.89 19.85 -13.66
C GLY A 53 -7.83 20.93 -13.41
N GLY A 54 -6.88 21.04 -14.32
CA GLY A 54 -5.80 22.02 -14.19
C GLY A 54 -4.82 21.77 -13.04
N SER A 55 -4.81 20.57 -12.52
CA SER A 55 -4.00 20.20 -11.36
C SER A 55 -2.61 19.75 -11.73
N THR A 56 -2.41 19.28 -12.96
CA THR A 56 -1.14 18.76 -13.46
C THR A 56 -0.99 19.09 -14.93
N GLU A 57 0.22 18.98 -15.46
CA GLU A 57 0.53 19.19 -16.87
C GLU A 57 0.66 17.85 -17.60
N ASP A 58 0.08 17.79 -18.79
CA ASP A 58 0.27 16.66 -19.69
C ASP A 58 1.66 16.73 -20.39
N LYS A 59 1.95 15.77 -21.28
CA LYS A 59 3.21 15.74 -22.05
C LYS A 59 3.38 16.92 -23.04
N LYS A 60 2.36 17.76 -23.20
CA LYS A 60 2.33 18.93 -24.08
C LYS A 60 2.19 20.23 -23.31
N ASP A 61 2.48 20.20 -22.00
CA ASP A 61 2.39 21.33 -21.06
C ASP A 61 0.97 21.94 -20.95
N ASN A 62 -0.08 21.16 -21.30
CA ASN A 62 -1.45 21.60 -21.06
C ASN A 62 -1.91 21.18 -19.68
N LEU A 63 -2.61 22.07 -19.00
CA LEU A 63 -3.24 21.78 -17.71
C LEU A 63 -4.37 20.76 -17.89
N THR A 64 -4.31 19.68 -17.14
CA THR A 64 -5.23 18.55 -17.24
C THR A 64 -5.57 17.97 -15.86
N SER A 65 -6.38 16.94 -15.82
CA SER A 65 -6.67 16.19 -14.59
C SER A 65 -5.43 15.44 -14.11
N ILE A 66 -5.37 15.13 -12.82
CA ILE A 66 -4.30 14.31 -12.25
C ILE A 66 -4.24 12.96 -12.96
N LYS A 67 -5.40 12.37 -13.24
CA LYS A 67 -5.48 11.06 -13.88
C LYS A 67 -4.92 11.05 -15.31
N ASP A 68 -5.09 12.12 -16.05
CA ASP A 68 -4.62 12.23 -17.43
C ASP A 68 -3.18 12.73 -17.51
N GLY A 69 -2.80 13.67 -16.65
CA GLY A 69 -1.44 14.22 -16.59
C GLY A 69 -0.42 13.28 -15.93
N LEU A 70 -0.89 12.48 -14.96
CA LEU A 70 -0.18 11.34 -14.41
C LEU A 70 -0.98 10.09 -14.78
N PRO A 71 -0.73 9.45 -15.95
CA PRO A 71 -1.61 8.39 -16.47
C PRO A 71 -1.73 7.23 -15.46
N ILE A 72 -2.67 7.40 -14.52
CA ILE A 72 -2.92 6.45 -13.43
C ILE A 72 -3.63 5.24 -14.03
N THR A 73 -2.91 4.14 -14.13
CA THR A 73 -3.41 2.88 -14.67
C THR A 73 -3.42 1.78 -13.61
N ALA A 74 -2.29 1.55 -12.99
CA ALA A 74 -2.04 0.72 -11.81
C ALA A 74 -0.54 0.76 -11.46
N LEU A 75 -0.19 0.35 -10.26
CA LEU A 75 1.18 0.24 -9.71
C LEU A 75 1.88 1.57 -9.44
N GLU A 76 1.16 2.68 -9.47
CA GLU A 76 1.67 3.97 -8.99
C GLU A 76 1.97 3.89 -7.50
N ASP A 77 2.98 4.65 -7.06
CA ASP A 77 3.31 4.78 -5.64
C ASP A 77 2.38 5.79 -4.97
N LEU A 78 1.76 5.37 -3.87
CA LEU A 78 1.00 6.24 -2.99
C LEU A 78 1.77 6.38 -1.67
N LYS A 79 2.43 7.52 -1.48
CA LYS A 79 3.11 7.89 -0.25
C LYS A 79 2.11 8.49 0.72
N VAL A 80 2.08 7.96 1.93
CA VAL A 80 1.14 8.38 2.97
C VAL A 80 1.90 8.65 4.26
N LYS A 81 1.68 9.83 4.86
CA LYS A 81 2.08 10.13 6.23
C LYS A 81 0.97 10.90 6.91
N ILE A 82 0.39 10.27 7.91
CA ILE A 82 -0.76 10.80 8.66
C ILE A 82 -0.38 10.86 10.13
N GLN A 83 -0.54 12.05 10.72
CA GLN A 83 -0.39 12.25 12.15
C GLN A 83 -1.77 12.27 12.82
N THR A 84 -1.92 11.51 13.87
CA THR A 84 -3.11 11.47 14.72
C THR A 84 -2.73 11.80 16.16
N SER A 85 -3.72 11.96 17.04
CA SER A 85 -3.47 12.09 18.49
C SER A 85 -2.90 10.83 19.14
N PHE A 86 -2.98 9.68 18.47
CA PHE A 86 -2.53 8.38 18.97
C PHE A 86 -1.19 7.93 18.39
N GLY A 87 -0.71 8.59 17.35
CA GLY A 87 0.55 8.24 16.68
C GLY A 87 0.61 8.68 15.22
N THR A 88 1.70 8.32 14.58
CA THR A 88 1.95 8.62 13.17
C THR A 88 1.96 7.32 12.36
N LEU A 89 1.22 7.30 11.27
CA LEU A 89 1.33 6.30 10.21
C LEU A 89 2.24 6.88 9.13
N ASP A 90 3.38 6.22 8.86
CA ASP A 90 4.37 6.69 7.89
C ASP A 90 4.71 5.60 6.89
N PHE A 91 4.20 5.74 5.67
CA PHE A 91 4.44 4.90 4.51
C PHE A 91 5.15 5.67 3.39
N THR A 92 6.06 6.60 3.75
CA THR A 92 6.84 7.35 2.76
C THR A 92 8.03 6.56 2.23
N ARG A 93 8.59 5.64 3.05
CA ARG A 93 9.71 4.77 2.67
C ARG A 93 9.28 3.47 2.00
N ASP A 94 8.15 2.93 2.41
CA ASP A 94 7.52 1.74 1.83
C ASP A 94 6.12 2.13 1.31
N PRO A 95 6.02 2.83 0.16
CA PRO A 95 4.75 3.35 -0.35
C PRO A 95 3.78 2.24 -0.71
N PHE A 96 2.50 2.56 -0.67
CA PHE A 96 1.47 1.67 -1.21
C PHE A 96 1.51 1.67 -2.74
N LYS A 97 1.03 0.58 -3.33
CA LYS A 97 0.80 0.47 -4.76
C LYS A 97 -0.68 0.63 -5.08
N VAL A 98 -1.00 1.52 -5.98
CA VAL A 98 -2.37 1.68 -6.49
C VAL A 98 -2.72 0.46 -7.33
N THR A 99 -3.86 -0.15 -7.06
CA THR A 99 -4.35 -1.33 -7.79
C THR A 99 -5.50 -0.99 -8.74
N SER A 100 -6.24 0.06 -8.46
CA SER A 100 -7.30 0.55 -9.36
C SER A 100 -7.61 2.03 -9.12
N SER A 101 -8.13 2.68 -10.16
CA SER A 101 -8.45 4.11 -10.15
C SER A 101 -9.74 4.45 -10.93
N PRO A 102 -10.91 3.85 -10.61
CA PRO A 102 -12.14 4.16 -11.31
C PRO A 102 -12.59 5.60 -11.05
N ILE A 103 -13.15 6.24 -12.08
CA ILE A 103 -13.87 7.48 -11.95
C ILE A 103 -15.27 7.13 -11.42
N MET A 104 -15.60 7.61 -10.24
CA MET A 104 -16.89 7.37 -9.58
C MET A 104 -17.96 8.35 -10.06
N HIS A 105 -17.56 9.57 -10.33
CA HIS A 105 -18.45 10.63 -10.81
C HIS A 105 -17.66 11.60 -11.67
N GLN A 106 -18.27 12.08 -12.75
CA GLN A 106 -17.67 13.03 -13.67
C GLN A 106 -18.68 14.11 -14.06
N GLU A 107 -18.27 15.35 -13.87
CA GLU A 107 -18.93 16.54 -14.37
C GLU A 107 -18.03 17.22 -15.42
N SER A 108 -18.50 18.30 -16.01
CA SER A 108 -17.77 18.98 -17.11
C SER A 108 -16.35 19.42 -16.74
N ASN A 109 -16.12 19.77 -15.48
CA ASN A 109 -14.84 20.31 -15.00
C ASN A 109 -14.37 19.66 -13.68
N ARG A 110 -15.00 18.55 -13.26
CA ARG A 110 -14.68 17.91 -11.98
C ARG A 110 -14.83 16.39 -12.10
N GLN A 111 -13.87 15.68 -11.56
CA GLN A 111 -13.87 14.21 -11.47
C GLN A 111 -13.72 13.77 -10.02
N THR A 112 -14.50 12.79 -9.59
CA THR A 112 -14.30 12.09 -8.32
C THR A 112 -13.71 10.72 -8.62
N VAL A 113 -12.51 10.47 -8.13
CA VAL A 113 -11.75 9.25 -8.39
C VAL A 113 -11.59 8.48 -7.10
N LEU A 114 -11.79 7.17 -7.17
CA LEU A 114 -11.51 6.23 -6.08
C LEU A 114 -10.20 5.51 -6.39
N LEU A 115 -9.19 5.70 -5.58
CA LEU A 115 -7.97 4.88 -5.60
C LEU A 115 -8.14 3.72 -4.63
N THR A 116 -7.87 2.51 -5.09
CA THR A 116 -7.67 1.36 -4.22
C THR A 116 -6.19 1.03 -4.19
N PHE A 117 -5.66 0.72 -3.02
CA PHE A 117 -4.24 0.48 -2.85
C PHE A 117 -3.96 -0.67 -1.87
N VAL A 118 -2.79 -1.27 -2.03
CA VAL A 118 -2.27 -2.35 -1.18
C VAL A 118 -0.78 -2.12 -0.90
N ASN A 119 -0.23 -2.82 0.08
CA ASN A 119 1.21 -2.83 0.27
C ASN A 119 1.91 -3.59 -0.88
N GLU A 120 3.12 -3.18 -1.25
CA GLU A 120 3.90 -3.82 -2.33
C GLU A 120 4.12 -5.32 -2.08
N LYS A 121 4.27 -5.71 -0.82
CA LYS A 121 4.52 -7.11 -0.43
C LYS A 121 3.36 -8.03 -0.78
N GLU A 122 2.13 -7.50 -0.80
CA GLU A 122 0.96 -8.25 -1.22
C GLU A 122 0.97 -8.57 -2.72
N LEU A 123 1.37 -7.61 -3.55
CA LEU A 123 1.52 -7.87 -4.99
C LEU A 123 2.53 -9.00 -5.23
N ARG A 124 3.68 -8.92 -4.58
CA ARG A 124 4.69 -9.99 -4.65
C ARG A 124 4.16 -11.32 -4.10
N ASN A 125 3.45 -11.27 -2.98
CA ASN A 125 2.87 -12.46 -2.35
C ASN A 125 1.91 -13.18 -3.30
N SER A 126 1.05 -12.47 -4.01
CA SER A 126 0.08 -13.05 -4.94
C SER A 126 0.73 -13.70 -6.18
N GLU A 127 1.92 -13.23 -6.58
CA GLU A 127 2.63 -13.71 -7.77
C GLU A 127 3.58 -14.88 -7.50
N VAL A 128 4.10 -14.98 -6.26
CA VAL A 128 5.17 -15.92 -5.93
C VAL A 128 4.64 -17.32 -5.60
N PRO A 129 5.00 -18.35 -6.40
CA PRO A 129 4.67 -19.72 -6.08
C PRO A 129 5.63 -20.28 -5.01
N VAL A 130 5.08 -21.06 -4.08
CA VAL A 130 5.85 -21.80 -3.06
C VAL A 130 5.51 -23.29 -3.19
N PHE A 131 6.43 -24.05 -3.74
CA PHE A 131 6.31 -25.51 -3.94
C PHE A 131 7.53 -26.25 -3.38
N ASP A 132 8.22 -25.63 -2.44
CA ASP A 132 9.46 -26.18 -1.88
C ASP A 132 9.18 -27.06 -0.65
N ARG A 133 10.04 -28.04 -0.42
CA ARG A 133 10.09 -28.79 0.83
C ARG A 133 11.02 -28.06 1.80
N TYR A 134 10.51 -27.76 2.97
CA TYR A 134 11.26 -27.15 4.06
C TYR A 134 11.57 -28.20 5.12
N VAL A 135 12.82 -28.21 5.60
CA VAL A 135 13.33 -29.14 6.61
C VAL A 135 14.02 -28.33 7.70
N GLY A 136 13.85 -28.76 8.94
CA GLY A 136 14.44 -28.10 10.10
C GLY A 136 13.41 -27.33 10.92
N ARG A 137 13.86 -26.26 11.59
CA ARG A 137 12.97 -25.44 12.42
C ARG A 137 12.01 -24.64 11.54
N ILE A 138 10.78 -24.51 11.98
CA ILE A 138 9.75 -23.74 11.27
C ILE A 138 10.18 -22.28 11.17
N SER A 139 10.72 -21.69 12.23
CA SER A 139 11.24 -20.32 12.25
C SER A 139 12.28 -20.05 11.16
N ASP A 140 13.20 -21.00 10.93
CA ASP A 140 14.24 -20.87 9.92
C ASP A 140 13.65 -20.98 8.51
N SER A 141 12.66 -21.84 8.35
CA SER A 141 11.94 -22.00 7.08
C SER A 141 11.11 -20.77 6.73
N ILE A 142 10.41 -20.18 7.72
CA ILE A 142 9.67 -18.93 7.54
C ILE A 142 10.62 -17.79 7.16
N ARG A 143 11.73 -17.63 7.88
CA ARG A 143 12.76 -16.63 7.56
C ARG A 143 13.25 -16.78 6.13
N LYS A 144 13.54 -18.02 5.70
CA LYS A 144 13.99 -18.32 4.34
C LYS A 144 12.94 -17.95 3.29
N ILE A 145 11.65 -18.24 3.54
CA ILE A 145 10.55 -17.84 2.64
C ILE A 145 10.48 -16.33 2.52
N LEU A 146 10.47 -15.61 3.64
CA LEU A 146 10.38 -14.14 3.66
C LEU A 146 11.55 -13.49 2.91
N GLN A 147 12.77 -13.99 3.10
CA GLN A 147 13.95 -13.46 2.42
C GLN A 147 14.01 -13.81 0.94
N GLN A 148 13.81 -15.08 0.59
CA GLN A 148 14.04 -15.56 -0.77
C GLN A 148 12.86 -15.31 -1.71
N LYS A 149 11.65 -15.46 -1.19
CA LYS A 149 10.43 -15.34 -2.00
C LYS A 149 9.87 -13.92 -1.99
N LEU A 150 9.83 -13.27 -0.83
CA LEU A 150 9.28 -11.92 -0.71
C LEU A 150 10.35 -10.83 -0.70
N GLN A 151 11.64 -11.20 -0.73
CA GLN A 151 12.79 -10.28 -0.73
C GLN A 151 12.76 -9.29 0.46
N ILE A 152 12.26 -9.75 1.60
CA ILE A 152 12.26 -8.95 2.82
C ILE A 152 13.67 -9.02 3.43
N SER A 153 14.26 -7.86 3.69
CA SER A 153 15.59 -7.78 4.31
C SER A 153 15.57 -8.30 5.74
N ASN A 154 16.68 -8.88 6.19
CA ASN A 154 16.77 -9.57 7.48
C ASN A 154 16.52 -8.64 8.69
N ASP A 155 16.86 -7.37 8.56
CA ASP A 155 16.62 -6.33 9.59
C ASP A 155 15.13 -6.02 9.83
N LYS A 156 14.27 -6.39 8.87
CA LYS A 156 12.81 -6.26 8.96
C LYS A 156 12.11 -7.57 9.39
N ILE A 157 12.88 -8.63 9.69
CA ILE A 157 12.34 -9.94 10.06
C ILE A 157 12.64 -10.21 11.54
N ASP A 158 11.61 -10.16 12.36
CA ASP A 158 11.67 -10.56 13.76
C ASP A 158 10.86 -11.85 13.96
N ILE A 159 11.56 -12.95 14.22
CA ILE A 159 10.97 -14.28 14.39
C ILE A 159 11.66 -14.98 15.55
N GLU A 160 10.89 -15.36 16.54
CA GLU A 160 11.37 -16.17 17.66
C GLU A 160 11.73 -17.59 17.18
N PRO A 161 12.87 -18.15 17.61
CA PRO A 161 13.29 -19.50 17.27
C PRO A 161 12.31 -20.55 17.81
N THR A 162 11.80 -21.41 16.93
CA THR A 162 10.98 -22.57 17.35
C THR A 162 11.86 -23.65 17.98
N LYS A 163 11.34 -24.32 19.03
CA LYS A 163 12.09 -25.35 19.79
C LYS A 163 12.29 -26.63 18.97
N ASN A 164 11.27 -27.03 18.22
CA ASN A 164 11.23 -28.32 17.52
C ASN A 164 11.56 -28.18 16.04
N SER A 165 12.19 -29.20 15.49
CA SER A 165 12.48 -29.31 14.05
C SER A 165 11.41 -30.14 13.38
N TYR A 166 10.49 -29.46 12.68
CA TYR A 166 9.49 -30.11 11.82
C TYR A 166 9.66 -29.56 10.40
N GLY A 167 9.65 -30.47 9.43
CA GLY A 167 9.58 -30.05 8.04
C GLY A 167 8.14 -29.84 7.58
N PHE A 168 7.93 -29.03 6.59
CA PHE A 168 6.66 -28.91 5.88
C PHE A 168 6.87 -28.76 4.38
N VAL A 169 5.83 -29.03 3.61
CA VAL A 169 5.83 -28.85 2.16
C VAL A 169 4.95 -27.65 1.83
N GLY A 170 5.56 -26.59 1.31
CA GLY A 170 4.81 -25.48 0.75
C GLY A 170 4.12 -25.94 -0.54
N LYS A 171 2.81 -25.66 -0.68
CA LYS A 171 2.07 -25.99 -1.89
C LYS A 171 1.05 -24.90 -2.18
N GLY A 172 1.35 -24.06 -3.14
CA GLY A 172 0.40 -23.04 -3.58
C GLY A 172 1.06 -21.73 -4.00
N ARG A 173 0.22 -20.74 -4.23
CA ARG A 173 0.63 -19.35 -4.43
C ARG A 173 0.39 -18.55 -3.16
N GLY A 174 1.20 -17.52 -2.98
CA GLY A 174 1.11 -16.66 -1.82
C GLY A 174 1.95 -17.16 -0.64
N ALA A 175 3.19 -16.68 -0.56
CA ALA A 175 4.13 -17.10 0.48
C ALA A 175 3.59 -16.84 1.90
N LEU A 176 2.90 -15.71 2.12
CA LEU A 176 2.30 -15.36 3.40
C LEU A 176 1.07 -16.22 3.77
N ASN A 177 0.44 -16.84 2.79
CA ASN A 177 -0.71 -17.74 3.02
C ASN A 177 -0.28 -19.15 3.41
N ILE A 178 1.02 -19.45 3.35
CA ILE A 178 1.60 -20.77 3.65
C ILE A 178 2.24 -20.76 5.04
N ILE A 179 2.61 -19.60 5.54
CA ILE A 179 3.13 -19.35 6.88
C ILE A 179 1.99 -19.24 7.87
#